data_521b600fd19ca11a3db468695d114093
#
_entry.id   521b600fd19ca11a3db468695d114093
#
_cell.length_a   1.000
_cell.length_b   1.000
_cell.length_c   1.000
_cell.angle_alpha   90.00
_cell.angle_beta   90.00
_cell.angle_gamma   90.00
#
_symmetry.space_group_name_H-M   'P 1'
#
loop_
_entity.id
_entity.type
_entity.pdbx_description
1 polymer ?
#
loop_
_entity_poly.entity_id
_entity_poly.type
_entity_poly.pdbx_seq_one_letter_code
_entity_poly.pdbx_strand_id
1 'polypeptide(L)' 'MAKKGGGGAVYRITEVIGTSANSWEDAARNAVRTAAGTLRDLRIAEIEKLDVKIEDGKVVQFRARLALSFKYDS' A
#
# COMPACT_ATOMS: atom_id res chain seq x y z
N MET A 1 -0.33 -16.62 -27.91
CA MET A 1 0.08 -16.24 -27.38
C MET A 1 0.65 -16.28 -27.30
N ALA A 2 0.41 -16.46 -27.27
CA ALA A 2 0.88 -16.27 -26.74
C ALA A 2 1.21 -16.47 -26.50
N LYS A 3 0.93 -16.69 -26.44
CA LYS A 3 1.25 -16.71 -25.86
C LYS A 3 1.47 -16.80 -25.29
N LYS A 4 0.85 -17.39 -25.32
CA LYS A 4 1.26 -17.24 -24.56
C LYS A 4 1.76 -16.81 -24.45
N GLY A 5 1.67 -16.81 -24.50
CA GLY A 5 2.16 -16.20 -24.22
C GLY A 5 2.33 -15.58 -24.03
N GLY A 6 2.16 -15.80 -24.27
CA GLY A 6 2.29 -14.60 -23.87
C GLY A 6 2.36 -13.96 -22.77
N GLY A 7 2.76 -13.89 -22.41
CA GLY A 7 3.47 -13.46 -21.45
C GLY A 7 3.15 -12.41 -20.47
N GLY A 8 2.00 -12.07 -20.22
CA GLY A 8 1.73 -11.06 -19.21
C GLY A 8 1.58 -11.65 -17.81
N ALA A 9 1.80 -10.85 -16.78
CA ALA A 9 1.48 -11.20 -15.41
C ALA A 9 0.18 -10.51 -15.02
N VAL A 10 -0.53 -11.12 -14.07
CA VAL A 10 -1.76 -10.55 -13.54
C VAL A 10 -1.53 -10.19 -12.07
N TYR A 11 -2.03 -9.03 -11.67
CA TYR A 11 -1.85 -8.54 -10.31
C TYR A 11 -3.19 -8.31 -9.65
N ARG A 12 -3.22 -8.46 -8.35
CA ARG A 12 -4.37 -8.08 -7.53
C ARG A 12 -4.01 -6.82 -6.78
N ILE A 13 -5.03 -6.01 -6.48
CA ILE A 13 -4.84 -4.76 -5.76
C ILE A 13 -5.69 -4.78 -4.50
N THR A 14 -5.07 -4.40 -3.40
CA THR A 14 -5.76 -4.23 -2.12
C THR A 14 -5.40 -2.84 -1.61
N GLU A 15 -6.40 -2.10 -1.14
CA GLU A 15 -6.16 -0.79 -0.55
C GLU A 15 -6.04 -0.88 0.96
N VAL A 16 -5.09 -0.12 1.51
CA VAL A 16 -4.88 -0.04 2.94
C VAL A 16 -4.58 1.40 3.33
N ILE A 17 -4.73 1.71 4.60
CA ILE A 17 -4.31 2.99 5.15
C ILE A 17 -3.27 2.72 6.23
N GLY A 18 -2.09 3.28 6.04
CA GLY A 18 -1.05 3.27 7.07
C GLY A 18 -1.08 4.56 7.85
N THR A 19 -0.67 4.51 9.10
CA THR A 19 -0.63 5.67 9.97
C THR A 19 0.70 5.76 10.68
N SER A 20 1.06 6.98 11.08
CA SER A 20 2.28 7.22 11.84
C SER A 20 2.16 8.57 12.55
N ALA A 21 2.75 8.67 13.72
CA ALA A 21 2.86 9.94 14.42
C ALA A 21 4.02 10.77 13.88
N ASN A 22 4.86 10.21 13.02
CA ASN A 22 6.14 10.83 12.62
C ASN A 22 6.13 11.42 11.22
N SER A 23 5.64 10.68 10.22
CA SER A 23 5.71 11.13 8.84
C SER A 23 4.82 10.28 7.93
N TRP A 24 4.53 10.81 6.74
CA TRP A 24 3.83 10.05 5.72
C TRP A 24 4.66 8.88 5.21
N GLU A 25 5.97 9.07 5.07
CA GLU A 25 6.85 7.99 4.65
C GLU A 25 6.79 6.83 5.63
N ASP A 26 6.82 7.15 6.92
CA ASP A 26 6.72 6.14 7.96
C ASP A 26 5.35 5.48 7.94
N ALA A 27 4.29 6.25 7.70
CA ALA A 27 2.93 5.71 7.56
C ALA A 27 2.87 4.69 6.41
N ALA A 28 3.47 5.03 5.28
CA ALA A 28 3.50 4.13 4.12
C ALA A 28 4.30 2.85 4.43
N ARG A 29 5.45 3.00 5.08
CA ARG A 29 6.26 1.83 5.46
C ARG A 29 5.52 0.92 6.43
N ASN A 30 4.79 1.51 7.37
CA ASN A 30 3.99 0.73 8.32
C ASN A 30 2.92 -0.09 7.60
N ALA A 31 2.25 0.52 6.62
CA ALA A 31 1.24 -0.17 5.83
C ALA A 31 1.85 -1.34 5.08
N VAL A 32 2.98 -1.12 4.40
CA VAL A 32 3.65 -2.16 3.62
C VAL A 32 4.13 -3.28 4.53
N ARG A 33 4.74 -2.94 5.67
CA ARG A 33 5.26 -3.93 6.61
C ARG A 33 4.15 -4.82 7.14
N THR A 34 3.03 -4.23 7.51
CA THR A 34 1.90 -4.98 8.03
C THR A 34 1.28 -5.87 6.95
N ALA A 35 1.09 -5.32 5.76
CA ALA A 35 0.51 -6.08 4.65
C ALA A 35 1.42 -7.24 4.23
N ALA A 36 2.73 -7.02 4.21
CA ALA A 36 3.68 -8.05 3.82
C ALA A 36 3.66 -9.25 4.76
N GLY A 37 3.16 -9.07 5.97
CA GLY A 37 3.00 -10.18 6.92
C GLY A 37 1.91 -11.16 6.52
N THR A 38 0.96 -10.74 5.69
CA THR A 38 -0.17 -11.58 5.29
C THR A 38 -0.29 -11.77 3.78
N LEU A 39 0.22 -10.81 3.00
CA LEU A 39 0.12 -10.88 1.54
C LEU A 39 1.44 -11.36 0.95
N ARG A 40 1.35 -12.29 0.01
CA ARG A 40 2.53 -12.81 -0.68
C ARG A 40 2.79 -12.00 -1.94
N ASP A 41 4.06 -11.98 -2.34
CA ASP A 41 4.46 -11.39 -3.62
C ASP A 41 4.02 -9.94 -3.77
N LEU A 42 4.10 -9.19 -2.67
CA LEU A 42 3.84 -7.76 -2.71
C LEU A 42 4.93 -7.09 -3.54
N ARG A 43 4.54 -6.34 -4.57
CA ARG A 43 5.48 -5.79 -5.55
C ARG A 43 5.50 -4.29 -5.60
N ILE A 44 4.33 -3.67 -5.59
CA ILE A 44 4.22 -2.23 -5.76
C ILE A 44 3.24 -1.69 -4.74
N ALA A 45 3.58 -0.56 -4.15
CA ALA A 45 2.68 0.19 -3.30
C ALA A 45 2.58 1.60 -3.89
N GLU A 46 1.40 1.93 -4.38
CA GLU A 46 1.14 3.24 -4.94
C GLU A 46 0.48 4.10 -3.88
N ILE A 47 1.05 5.26 -3.62
CA ILE A 47 0.44 6.19 -2.66
C ILE A 47 -0.65 6.95 -3.38
N GLU A 48 -1.89 6.77 -2.96
CA GLU A 48 -3.04 7.40 -3.59
C GLU A 48 -3.40 8.72 -2.96
N LYS A 49 -3.35 8.80 -1.65
CA LYS A 49 -3.71 10.01 -0.91
C LYS A 49 -2.91 10.11 0.37
N LEU A 50 -2.62 11.34 0.76
CA LEU A 50 -2.00 11.65 2.02
C LEU A 50 -2.93 12.58 2.78
N ASP A 51 -3.14 12.31 4.06
CA ASP A 51 -3.91 13.21 4.90
C ASP A 51 -3.39 13.18 6.32
N VAL A 52 -3.99 13.97 7.18
CA VAL A 52 -3.60 14.02 8.58
C VAL A 52 -4.84 14.01 9.46
N LYS A 53 -4.68 13.43 10.62
CA LYS A 53 -5.69 13.51 11.67
C LYS A 53 -5.38 14.72 12.54
N ILE A 54 -6.42 15.49 12.83
CA ILE A 54 -6.27 16.71 13.61
C ILE A 54 -7.09 16.57 14.89
N GLU A 55 -6.48 16.92 16.02
CA GLU A 55 -7.15 16.99 17.31
C GLU A 55 -6.75 18.30 17.98
N ASP A 56 -7.75 19.05 18.43
CA ASP A 56 -7.56 20.34 19.09
C ASP A 56 -6.68 21.28 18.25
N GLY A 57 -6.91 21.30 16.92
CA GLY A 57 -6.17 22.16 16.00
C GLY A 57 -4.74 21.74 15.72
N LYS A 58 -4.35 20.55 16.15
CA LYS A 58 -2.99 20.05 15.96
C LYS A 58 -3.00 18.75 15.16
N VAL A 59 -1.98 18.60 14.31
CA VAL A 59 -1.78 17.35 13.59
C VAL A 59 -1.25 16.32 14.59
N VAL A 60 -1.99 15.22 14.76
CA VAL A 60 -1.59 14.16 15.69
C VAL A 60 -1.20 12.88 14.96
N GLN A 61 -1.53 12.77 13.68
CA GLN A 61 -1.25 11.54 12.96
C GLN A 61 -1.16 11.82 11.47
N PHE A 62 -0.17 11.23 10.83
CA PHE A 62 -0.04 11.23 9.37
C PHE A 62 -0.65 9.94 8.83
N ARG A 63 -1.40 10.02 7.74
CA ARG A 63 -2.06 8.86 7.15
C ARG A 63 -1.74 8.79 5.66
N ALA A 64 -1.46 7.59 5.19
CA ALA A 64 -1.21 7.34 3.78
C ALA A 64 -2.16 6.25 3.29
N ARG A 65 -2.90 6.54 2.22
CA ARG A 65 -3.73 5.53 1.55
C ARG A 65 -2.91 4.96 0.42
N LEU A 66 -2.77 3.63 0.40
CA LEU A 66 -1.97 2.95 -0.59
C LEU A 66 -2.79 1.89 -1.30
N ALA A 67 -2.52 1.76 -2.61
CA ALA A 67 -2.99 0.62 -3.38
C ALA A 67 -1.81 -0.35 -3.47
N LEU A 68 -1.96 -1.51 -2.90
CA LEU A 68 -0.92 -2.53 -2.88
C LEU A 68 -1.17 -3.52 -4.01
N SER A 69 -0.16 -3.69 -4.86
CA SER A 69 -0.23 -4.65 -5.96
C SER A 69 0.61 -5.86 -5.63
N PHE A 70 0.04 -7.02 -5.76
CA PHE A 70 0.79 -8.25 -5.57
C PHE A 70 0.44 -9.22 -6.68
N LYS A 71 1.43 -10.05 -7.01
CA LYS A 71 1.27 -10.96 -8.14
C LYS A 71 0.16 -11.96 -7.85
N TYR A 72 -0.73 -12.10 -8.80
CA TYR A 72 -1.83 -13.05 -8.69
C TYR A 72 -1.30 -14.45 -9.02
N ASP A 73 -1.45 -15.34 -8.07
CA ASP A 73 -1.08 -16.73 -8.25
C ASP A 73 -2.31 -17.50 -8.71
N SER A 74 -2.22 -17.98 -9.91
CA SER A 74 -3.34 -18.75 -10.46
C SER A 74 -3.10 -20.25 -10.35
#